data_14749f8f5ab3d1bedd9fa764a2f1dfa2
#
_entry.id   14749f8f5ab3d1bedd9fa764a2f1dfa2
#
_cell.length_a   1.000
_cell.length_b   1.000
_cell.length_c   1.000
_cell.angle_alpha   90.00
_cell.angle_beta   90.00
_cell.angle_gamma   90.00
#
_symmetry.space_group_name_H-M   'P 1'
#
loop_
_entity.id
_entity.type
_entity.pdbx_description
1 polymer ?
#
loop_
_entity_poly.entity_id
_entity_poly.type
_entity_poly.pdbx_seq_one_letter_code
_entity_poly.pdbx_strand_id
1 'polypeptide(L)'
;MKPRTPLPDIEVQVRPYANANAQIRLAEGLLLVRIADTLAGAPESVHEALAEILLSKLFRRPIPPASTDRYRRYLNRRDVRRSIEMARVVRGRKHVDPPQGQQFDLVELFEELNVRYFFGLMARPALGWSKQVSRTMLGHYDPSHNAIVISRILDRPGTPRLAVEYVMYHEMLHLRHPVEHQGARRCVHTPAFKDAEKQFERLKEAKTLLRKLP
;
A
#
# COMPACT_ATOMS: atom_id res chain seq x y z
N MET A 1 -3.40 -44.31 -23.08
CA MET A 1 -2.34 -43.40 -22.55
C MET A 1 -2.76 -41.98 -22.89
N LYS A 2 -2.94 -41.10 -21.89
CA LYS A 2 -3.13 -39.67 -22.18
C LYS A 2 -1.80 -39.11 -22.68
N PRO A 3 -1.78 -38.32 -23.79
CA PRO A 3 -0.55 -37.70 -24.26
C PRO A 3 0.04 -36.83 -23.09
N ARG A 4 1.30 -37.06 -22.78
CA ARG A 4 2.01 -36.19 -21.83
C ARG A 4 2.13 -34.82 -22.47
N THR A 5 1.48 -33.82 -21.89
CA THR A 5 1.71 -32.42 -22.26
C THR A 5 3.21 -32.14 -22.10
N PRO A 6 3.91 -31.65 -23.12
CA PRO A 6 5.32 -31.31 -23.00
C PRO A 6 5.50 -30.26 -21.89
N LEU A 7 6.53 -30.45 -21.08
CA LEU A 7 6.89 -29.44 -20.06
C LEU A 7 7.33 -28.15 -20.79
N PRO A 8 6.88 -26.99 -20.32
CA PRO A 8 7.33 -25.73 -20.90
C PRO A 8 8.80 -25.49 -20.54
N ASP A 9 9.50 -24.76 -21.39
CA ASP A 9 10.79 -24.18 -21.04
C ASP A 9 10.60 -23.18 -19.91
N ILE A 10 11.57 -23.11 -18.98
CA ILE A 10 11.48 -22.23 -17.81
C ILE A 10 12.57 -21.18 -17.86
N GLU A 11 12.18 -19.92 -17.83
CA GLU A 11 13.10 -18.80 -17.71
C GLU A 11 12.80 -18.00 -16.43
N VAL A 12 13.84 -17.77 -15.60
CA VAL A 12 13.74 -16.95 -14.39
C VAL A 12 14.53 -15.66 -14.59
N GLN A 13 13.85 -14.54 -14.50
CA GLN A 13 14.43 -13.21 -14.59
C GLN A 13 14.40 -12.50 -13.25
N VAL A 14 15.56 -12.05 -12.75
CA VAL A 14 15.65 -11.14 -11.61
C VAL A 14 15.58 -9.70 -12.12
N ARG A 15 14.69 -8.90 -11.53
CA ARG A 15 14.43 -7.52 -11.95
C ARG A 15 14.48 -6.55 -10.77
N PRO A 16 14.99 -5.32 -10.96
CA PRO A 16 15.06 -4.30 -9.92
C PRO A 16 13.68 -3.64 -9.69
N TYR A 17 12.77 -4.36 -9.04
CA TYR A 17 11.47 -3.81 -8.67
C TYR A 17 11.57 -2.88 -7.45
N ALA A 18 10.63 -1.94 -7.34
CA ALA A 18 10.49 -1.06 -6.17
C ALA A 18 9.91 -1.76 -4.92
N ASN A 19 9.49 -3.01 -5.05
CA ASN A 19 8.91 -3.83 -3.98
C ASN A 19 9.24 -5.31 -4.20
N ALA A 20 8.85 -6.17 -3.27
CA ALA A 20 8.99 -7.63 -3.39
C ALA A 20 7.98 -8.22 -4.39
N ASN A 21 8.05 -7.78 -5.64
CA ASN A 21 7.16 -8.25 -6.70
C ASN A 21 7.63 -9.59 -7.28
N ALA A 22 6.67 -10.47 -7.61
CA ALA A 22 6.91 -11.70 -8.34
C ALA A 22 5.75 -11.94 -9.31
N GLN A 23 6.08 -12.34 -10.52
CA GLN A 23 5.11 -12.56 -11.60
C GLN A 23 5.45 -13.86 -12.34
N ILE A 24 4.42 -14.53 -12.85
CA ILE A 24 4.56 -15.71 -13.69
C ILE A 24 3.65 -15.57 -14.91
N ARG A 25 4.14 -15.99 -16.07
CA ARG A 25 3.41 -16.01 -17.33
C ARG A 25 3.79 -17.27 -18.11
N LEU A 26 2.78 -17.95 -18.63
CA LEU A 26 2.96 -19.05 -19.59
C LEU A 26 2.48 -18.56 -20.95
N ALA A 27 3.36 -18.57 -21.93
CA ALA A 27 3.04 -18.21 -23.32
C ALA A 27 3.97 -19.00 -24.28
N GLU A 28 3.41 -19.53 -25.34
CA GLU A 28 4.15 -20.20 -26.43
C GLU A 28 5.14 -21.29 -25.97
N GLY A 29 4.74 -22.08 -24.95
CA GLY A 29 5.60 -23.14 -24.38
C GLY A 29 6.69 -22.63 -23.44
N LEU A 30 6.76 -21.32 -23.15
CA LEU A 30 7.71 -20.72 -22.22
C LEU A 30 7.01 -20.29 -20.93
N LEU A 31 7.51 -20.77 -19.79
CA LEU A 31 7.12 -20.33 -18.44
C LEU A 31 8.11 -19.25 -17.95
N LEU A 32 7.73 -18.00 -18.10
CA LEU A 32 8.53 -16.87 -17.66
C LEU A 32 8.19 -16.49 -16.22
N VAL A 33 9.17 -16.56 -15.33
CA VAL A 33 9.08 -16.13 -13.93
C VAL A 33 9.94 -14.89 -13.73
N ARG A 34 9.35 -13.80 -13.23
CA ARG A 34 10.07 -12.57 -12.87
C ARG A 34 9.97 -12.36 -11.38
N ILE A 35 11.09 -12.20 -10.71
CA ILE A 35 11.16 -11.91 -9.27
C ILE A 35 11.95 -10.63 -9.00
N ALA A 36 11.61 -9.95 -7.90
CA ALA A 36 12.39 -8.82 -7.42
C ALA A 36 13.80 -9.26 -7.00
N ASP A 37 14.79 -8.45 -7.27
CA ASP A 37 16.17 -8.66 -6.82
C ASP A 37 16.29 -8.74 -5.30
N THR A 38 15.42 -8.04 -4.56
CA THR A 38 15.28 -8.15 -3.09
C THR A 38 14.86 -9.55 -2.62
N LEU A 39 14.37 -10.42 -3.51
CA LEU A 39 14.00 -11.80 -3.24
C LEU A 39 15.04 -12.81 -3.74
N ALA A 40 16.01 -12.39 -4.55
CA ALA A 40 16.99 -13.30 -5.18
C ALA A 40 17.83 -14.06 -4.16
N GLY A 41 18.18 -13.43 -3.03
CA GLY A 41 18.92 -14.05 -1.92
C GLY A 41 18.05 -14.79 -0.89
N ALA A 42 16.78 -15.06 -1.20
CA ALA A 42 15.92 -15.80 -0.28
C ALA A 42 16.35 -17.28 -0.18
N PRO A 43 16.12 -17.94 0.97
CA PRO A 43 16.36 -19.38 1.10
C PRO A 43 15.55 -20.18 0.08
N GLU A 44 16.09 -21.34 -0.33
CA GLU A 44 15.45 -22.25 -1.30
C GLU A 44 13.99 -22.56 -0.93
N SER A 45 13.75 -22.88 0.33
CA SER A 45 12.39 -23.17 0.82
C SER A 45 11.40 -22.01 0.68
N VAL A 46 11.90 -20.75 0.58
CA VAL A 46 11.08 -19.56 0.32
C VAL A 46 10.82 -19.43 -1.19
N HIS A 47 11.81 -19.74 -2.03
CA HIS A 47 11.62 -19.78 -3.48
C HIS A 47 10.64 -20.89 -3.88
N GLU A 48 10.72 -22.07 -3.27
CA GLU A 48 9.74 -23.15 -3.46
C GLU A 48 8.32 -22.68 -3.10
N ALA A 49 8.15 -22.07 -1.93
CA ALA A 49 6.86 -21.54 -1.50
C ALA A 49 6.34 -20.45 -2.46
N LEU A 50 7.21 -19.59 -2.96
CA LEU A 50 6.86 -18.57 -3.94
C LEU A 50 6.45 -19.19 -5.28
N ALA A 51 7.20 -20.17 -5.78
CA ALA A 51 6.88 -20.91 -6.99
C ALA A 51 5.51 -21.60 -6.90
N GLU A 52 5.22 -22.25 -5.77
CA GLU A 52 3.93 -22.90 -5.52
C GLU A 52 2.77 -21.87 -5.50
N ILE A 53 2.97 -20.70 -4.87
CA ILE A 53 1.99 -19.62 -4.88
C ILE A 53 1.73 -19.12 -6.31
N LEU A 54 2.79 -18.89 -7.10
CA LEU A 54 2.69 -18.38 -8.45
C LEU A 54 2.03 -19.38 -9.39
N LEU A 55 2.42 -20.65 -9.33
CA LEU A 55 1.83 -21.74 -10.12
C LEU A 55 0.36 -21.97 -9.75
N SER A 56 0.02 -21.93 -8.46
CA SER A 56 -1.38 -22.04 -8.02
C SER A 56 -2.23 -20.93 -8.60
N LYS A 57 -1.74 -19.68 -8.62
CA LYS A 57 -2.42 -18.55 -9.26
C LYS A 57 -2.55 -18.72 -10.78
N LEU A 58 -1.48 -19.14 -11.44
CA LEU A 58 -1.46 -19.33 -12.90
C LEU A 58 -2.52 -20.36 -13.34
N PHE A 59 -2.60 -21.48 -12.61
CA PHE A 59 -3.52 -22.57 -12.89
C PHE A 59 -4.86 -22.49 -12.16
N ARG A 60 -5.14 -21.36 -11.49
CA ARG A 60 -6.37 -21.11 -10.72
C ARG A 60 -6.67 -22.19 -9.68
N ARG A 61 -5.62 -22.68 -9.00
CA ARG A 61 -5.72 -23.67 -7.93
C ARG A 61 -5.69 -23.00 -6.56
N PRO A 62 -6.25 -23.62 -5.51
CA PRO A 62 -6.07 -23.16 -4.13
C PRO A 62 -4.59 -23.03 -3.78
N ILE A 63 -4.21 -21.94 -3.13
CA ILE A 63 -2.84 -21.73 -2.67
C ILE A 63 -2.68 -22.46 -1.32
N PRO A 64 -1.67 -23.32 -1.17
CA PRO A 64 -1.41 -23.99 0.10
C PRO A 64 -1.13 -22.99 1.23
N PRO A 65 -1.82 -23.08 2.38
CA PRO A 65 -1.60 -22.16 3.51
C PRO A 65 -0.15 -22.17 4.00
N ALA A 66 0.50 -23.32 4.04
CA ALA A 66 1.89 -23.46 4.47
C ALA A 66 2.86 -22.61 3.63
N SER A 67 2.67 -22.58 2.31
CA SER A 67 3.50 -21.77 1.39
C SER A 67 3.24 -20.28 1.56
N THR A 68 1.98 -19.89 1.71
CA THR A 68 1.63 -18.51 2.04
C THR A 68 2.25 -18.06 3.35
N ASP A 69 2.19 -18.88 4.40
CA ASP A 69 2.72 -18.55 5.72
C ASP A 69 4.25 -18.52 5.73
N ARG A 70 4.91 -19.41 5.01
CA ARG A 70 6.38 -19.43 4.85
C ARG A 70 6.85 -18.16 4.15
N TYR A 71 6.26 -17.84 3.03
CA TYR A 71 6.59 -16.64 2.26
C TYR A 71 6.31 -15.34 3.06
N ARG A 72 5.16 -15.26 3.74
CA ARG A 72 4.82 -14.13 4.60
C ARG A 72 5.80 -13.95 5.76
N ARG A 73 6.20 -15.03 6.45
CA ARG A 73 7.19 -14.99 7.54
C ARG A 73 8.53 -14.47 7.05
N TYR A 74 8.99 -14.88 5.86
CA TYR A 74 10.21 -14.37 5.26
C TYR A 74 10.12 -12.86 4.97
N LEU A 75 9.06 -12.40 4.32
CA LEU A 75 8.86 -10.97 4.02
C LEU A 75 8.78 -10.10 5.29
N ASN A 76 8.37 -10.68 6.42
CA ASN A 76 8.27 -9.98 7.70
C ASN A 76 9.57 -9.96 8.51
N ARG A 77 10.63 -10.61 8.07
CA ARG A 77 11.95 -10.50 8.72
C ARG A 77 12.44 -9.04 8.65
N ARG A 78 13.09 -8.59 9.73
CA ARG A 78 13.52 -7.20 9.87
C ARG A 78 14.49 -6.77 8.75
N ASP A 79 15.46 -7.64 8.42
CA ASP A 79 16.43 -7.44 7.34
C ASP A 79 15.77 -7.32 5.97
N VAL A 80 14.86 -8.25 5.66
CA VAL A 80 14.13 -8.30 4.38
C VAL A 80 13.22 -7.08 4.22
N ARG A 81 12.46 -6.72 5.26
CA ARG A 81 11.61 -5.52 5.23
C ARG A 81 12.42 -4.25 4.97
N ARG A 82 13.58 -4.12 5.66
CA ARG A 82 14.48 -2.97 5.46
C ARG A 82 14.99 -2.91 4.03
N SER A 83 15.39 -4.04 3.45
CA SER A 83 15.83 -4.12 2.04
C SER A 83 14.73 -3.72 1.07
N ILE A 84 13.49 -4.21 1.26
CA ILE A 84 12.33 -3.86 0.43
C ILE A 84 12.01 -2.36 0.57
N GLU A 85 12.06 -1.82 1.78
CA GLU A 85 11.81 -0.40 2.05
C GLU A 85 12.85 0.49 1.34
N MET A 86 14.13 0.14 1.42
CA MET A 86 15.20 0.85 0.70
C MET A 86 15.00 0.80 -0.82
N ALA A 87 14.63 -0.36 -1.36
CA ALA A 87 14.33 -0.49 -2.78
C ALA A 87 13.14 0.42 -3.19
N ARG A 88 12.11 0.53 -2.33
CA ARG A 88 10.95 1.39 -2.56
C ARG A 88 11.32 2.87 -2.54
N VAL A 89 12.12 3.31 -1.57
CA VAL A 89 12.61 4.70 -1.49
C VAL A 89 13.40 5.08 -2.74
N VAL A 90 14.32 4.19 -3.18
CA VAL A 90 15.23 4.49 -4.30
C VAL A 90 14.54 4.35 -5.67
N ARG A 91 13.67 3.37 -5.83
CA ARG A 91 13.11 2.98 -7.14
C ARG A 91 11.63 3.29 -7.29
N GLY A 92 10.92 3.50 -6.17
CA GLY A 92 9.50 3.85 -6.19
C GLY A 92 9.30 5.23 -6.78
N ARG A 93 8.34 5.36 -7.72
CA ARG A 93 7.91 6.66 -8.25
C ARG A 93 6.47 6.87 -7.86
N LYS A 94 6.24 7.90 -7.04
CA LYS A 94 4.90 8.32 -6.71
C LYS A 94 4.46 9.40 -7.68
N HIS A 95 3.58 9.02 -8.59
CA HIS A 95 2.93 9.98 -9.49
C HIS A 95 1.63 10.43 -8.84
N VAL A 96 1.65 11.61 -8.26
CA VAL A 96 0.47 12.30 -7.71
C VAL A 96 0.27 13.60 -8.46
N ASP A 97 -0.98 14.06 -8.53
CA ASP A 97 -1.27 15.38 -9.05
C ASP A 97 -1.01 16.44 -7.97
N PRO A 98 -0.83 17.71 -8.34
CA PRO A 98 -0.59 18.80 -7.41
C PRO A 98 -1.60 18.83 -6.25
N PRO A 99 -1.24 19.39 -5.08
CA PRO A 99 -2.14 19.52 -3.95
C PRO A 99 -3.31 20.49 -4.18
N GLN A 100 -3.16 21.41 -5.13
CA GLN A 100 -4.23 22.32 -5.57
C GLN A 100 -5.24 21.54 -6.40
N GLY A 101 -6.43 21.32 -5.83
CA GLY A 101 -7.55 20.70 -6.50
C GLY A 101 -8.48 21.70 -7.17
N GLN A 102 -9.62 21.20 -7.64
CA GLN A 102 -10.67 22.05 -8.20
C GLN A 102 -11.54 22.70 -7.11
N GLN A 103 -11.77 21.98 -6.01
CA GLN A 103 -12.61 22.40 -4.90
C GLN A 103 -11.80 22.68 -3.64
N PHE A 104 -10.71 21.96 -3.42
CA PHE A 104 -9.93 22.02 -2.19
C PHE A 104 -8.44 22.10 -2.48
N ASP A 105 -7.73 22.91 -1.66
CA ASP A 105 -6.27 22.88 -1.57
C ASP A 105 -5.85 22.02 -0.38
N LEU A 106 -5.11 20.95 -0.65
CA LEU A 106 -4.64 20.02 0.39
C LEU A 106 -3.61 20.67 1.32
N VAL A 107 -2.90 21.71 0.87
CA VAL A 107 -1.95 22.44 1.71
C VAL A 107 -2.69 23.25 2.76
N GLU A 108 -3.71 24.00 2.37
CA GLU A 108 -4.55 24.75 3.30
C GLU A 108 -5.22 23.83 4.33
N LEU A 109 -5.83 22.73 3.86
CA LEU A 109 -6.46 21.74 4.72
C LEU A 109 -5.47 21.13 5.72
N PHE A 110 -4.26 20.78 5.28
CA PHE A 110 -3.23 20.24 6.15
C PHE A 110 -2.84 21.24 7.24
N GLU A 111 -2.56 22.50 6.86
CA GLU A 111 -2.10 23.51 7.82
C GLU A 111 -3.19 23.85 8.85
N GLU A 112 -4.44 23.95 8.44
CA GLU A 112 -5.56 24.17 9.37
C GLU A 112 -5.72 23.03 10.37
N LEU A 113 -5.67 21.78 9.88
CA LEU A 113 -5.76 20.60 10.75
C LEU A 113 -4.51 20.45 11.65
N ASN A 114 -3.33 20.81 11.13
CA ASN A 114 -2.09 20.82 11.89
C ASN A 114 -2.19 21.79 13.08
N VAL A 115 -2.66 23.00 12.87
CA VAL A 115 -2.88 23.96 13.95
C VAL A 115 -3.92 23.44 14.94
N ARG A 116 -5.06 22.94 14.44
CA ARG A 116 -6.20 22.53 15.26
C ARG A 116 -5.93 21.32 16.14
N TYR A 117 -5.25 20.29 15.60
CA TYR A 117 -5.09 18.99 16.28
C TYR A 117 -3.66 18.64 16.67
N PHE A 118 -2.67 19.31 16.09
CA PHE A 118 -1.25 18.97 16.28
C PHE A 118 -0.42 20.19 16.70
N PHE A 119 -1.08 21.27 17.13
CA PHE A 119 -0.43 22.50 17.61
C PHE A 119 0.51 23.16 16.60
N GLY A 120 0.34 22.91 15.31
CA GLY A 120 1.23 23.41 14.26
C GLY A 120 2.61 22.71 14.23
N LEU A 121 2.81 21.64 15.00
CA LEU A 121 4.11 21.01 15.17
C LEU A 121 4.43 19.90 14.16
N MET A 122 3.48 19.54 13.31
CA MET A 122 3.70 18.49 12.32
C MET A 122 4.39 19.03 11.07
N ALA A 123 5.57 18.48 10.74
CA ALA A 123 6.22 18.80 9.49
C ALA A 123 5.37 18.30 8.31
N ARG A 124 5.11 19.19 7.35
CA ARG A 124 4.28 18.87 6.19
C ARG A 124 4.98 17.86 5.27
N PRO A 125 4.34 16.71 4.98
CA PRO A 125 4.81 15.76 3.98
C PRO A 125 4.54 16.29 2.56
N ALA A 126 4.96 15.56 1.55
CA ALA A 126 4.46 15.79 0.20
C ALA A 126 2.95 15.51 0.16
N LEU A 127 2.18 16.42 -0.44
CA LEU A 127 0.72 16.30 -0.56
C LEU A 127 0.32 16.23 -2.03
N GLY A 128 -0.69 15.45 -2.34
CA GLY A 128 -1.22 15.43 -3.70
C GLY A 128 -2.50 14.63 -3.86
N TRP A 129 -3.19 14.92 -4.94
CA TRP A 129 -4.38 14.19 -5.35
C TRP A 129 -4.00 12.92 -6.11
N SER A 130 -4.81 11.85 -5.96
CA SER A 130 -4.60 10.64 -6.74
C SER A 130 -4.94 10.89 -8.22
N LYS A 131 -4.18 10.29 -9.13
CA LYS A 131 -4.49 10.34 -10.58
C LYS A 131 -5.79 9.61 -10.91
N GLN A 132 -6.03 8.50 -10.23
CA GLN A 132 -7.23 7.70 -10.42
C GLN A 132 -8.24 7.95 -9.31
N VAL A 133 -9.51 7.95 -9.68
CA VAL A 133 -10.62 8.02 -8.74
C VAL A 133 -10.73 6.68 -8.01
N SER A 134 -10.71 6.71 -6.68
CA SER A 134 -10.92 5.52 -5.85
C SER A 134 -12.00 5.78 -4.82
N ARG A 135 -12.97 4.87 -4.72
CA ARG A 135 -14.02 4.87 -3.69
C ARG A 135 -13.66 4.02 -2.47
N THR A 136 -12.74 3.08 -2.64
CA THR A 136 -12.33 2.16 -1.57
C THR A 136 -11.11 2.65 -0.80
N MET A 137 -10.25 3.45 -1.46
CA MET A 137 -9.08 4.07 -0.86
C MET A 137 -9.22 5.59 -1.00
N LEU A 138 -9.78 6.25 0.01
CA LEU A 138 -10.04 7.68 0.01
C LEU A 138 -8.81 8.52 0.34
N GLY A 139 -7.85 7.94 1.05
CA GLY A 139 -6.54 8.51 1.33
C GLY A 139 -5.52 7.42 1.63
N HIS A 140 -4.25 7.75 1.59
CA HIS A 140 -3.18 6.93 2.14
C HIS A 140 -1.93 7.75 2.41
N TYR A 141 -1.25 7.45 3.52
CA TYR A 141 0.09 7.90 3.81
C TYR A 141 1.11 6.89 3.29
N ASP A 142 2.11 7.38 2.57
CA ASP A 142 3.25 6.59 2.11
C ASP A 142 4.50 6.98 2.90
N PRO A 143 4.92 6.18 3.89
CA PRO A 143 6.09 6.50 4.70
C PRO A 143 7.40 6.49 3.89
N SER A 144 7.49 5.72 2.80
CA SER A 144 8.70 5.62 1.98
C SER A 144 9.02 6.91 1.24
N HIS A 145 7.99 7.65 0.85
CA HIS A 145 8.13 8.93 0.15
C HIS A 145 7.71 10.11 1.00
N ASN A 146 7.38 9.87 2.28
CA ASN A 146 6.80 10.87 3.18
C ASN A 146 5.71 11.67 2.47
N ALA A 147 4.69 10.99 1.98
CA ALA A 147 3.64 11.60 1.15
C ALA A 147 2.24 11.18 1.59
N ILE A 148 1.32 12.14 1.68
CA ILE A 148 -0.12 11.90 1.81
C ILE A 148 -0.76 12.10 0.44
N VAL A 149 -1.55 11.11 0.03
CA VAL A 149 -2.32 11.17 -1.21
C VAL A 149 -3.79 11.01 -0.91
N ILE A 150 -4.59 11.98 -1.34
CA ILE A 150 -6.05 11.97 -1.16
C ILE A 150 -6.71 11.59 -2.49
N SER A 151 -7.77 10.79 -2.44
CA SER A 151 -8.49 10.38 -3.64
C SER A 151 -9.21 11.57 -4.30
N ARG A 152 -9.00 11.72 -5.60
CA ARG A 152 -9.65 12.78 -6.41
C ARG A 152 -11.18 12.70 -6.42
N ILE A 153 -11.77 11.58 -5.96
CA ILE A 153 -13.23 11.51 -5.76
C ILE A 153 -13.73 12.59 -4.78
N LEU A 154 -12.87 13.01 -3.84
CA LEU A 154 -13.18 14.01 -2.83
C LEU A 154 -13.02 15.45 -3.34
N ASP A 155 -12.41 15.66 -4.51
CA ASP A 155 -12.25 16.98 -5.13
C ASP A 155 -13.35 17.28 -6.16
N ARG A 156 -14.61 17.02 -5.80
CA ARG A 156 -15.77 17.20 -6.68
C ARG A 156 -16.72 18.25 -6.12
N PRO A 157 -17.45 18.98 -6.99
CA PRO A 157 -18.52 19.84 -6.55
C PRO A 157 -19.52 19.09 -5.67
N GLY A 158 -19.93 19.71 -4.56
CA GLY A 158 -20.86 19.11 -3.62
C GLY A 158 -20.22 18.15 -2.60
N THR A 159 -18.92 17.86 -2.66
CA THR A 159 -18.24 17.11 -1.60
C THR A 159 -18.18 17.96 -0.33
N PRO A 160 -18.71 17.46 0.81
CA PRO A 160 -18.64 18.22 2.05
C PRO A 160 -17.20 18.34 2.55
N ARG A 161 -16.77 19.56 2.86
CA ARG A 161 -15.41 19.84 3.38
C ARG A 161 -15.05 18.95 4.58
N LEU A 162 -15.97 18.73 5.50
CA LEU A 162 -15.79 17.89 6.67
C LEU A 162 -15.35 16.45 6.33
N ALA A 163 -15.80 15.90 5.19
CA ALA A 163 -15.41 14.58 4.73
C ALA A 163 -13.93 14.57 4.28
N VAL A 164 -13.49 15.62 3.58
CA VAL A 164 -12.10 15.76 3.12
C VAL A 164 -11.16 16.00 4.30
N GLU A 165 -11.56 16.89 5.23
CA GLU A 165 -10.83 17.17 6.48
C GLU A 165 -10.60 15.88 7.30
N TYR A 166 -11.62 15.05 7.43
CA TYR A 166 -11.47 13.80 8.18
C TYR A 166 -10.52 12.81 7.50
N VAL A 167 -10.59 12.67 6.17
CA VAL A 167 -9.65 11.80 5.45
C VAL A 167 -8.23 12.34 5.59
N MET A 168 -8.01 13.64 5.44
CA MET A 168 -6.69 14.26 5.65
C MET A 168 -6.21 14.04 7.09
N TYR A 169 -7.03 14.29 8.08
CA TYR A 169 -6.70 14.06 9.49
C TYR A 169 -6.31 12.60 9.77
N HIS A 170 -7.05 11.64 9.19
CA HIS A 170 -6.75 10.20 9.31
C HIS A 170 -5.34 9.89 8.77
N GLU A 171 -4.99 10.43 7.59
CA GLU A 171 -3.66 10.23 7.01
C GLU A 171 -2.57 10.96 7.81
N MET A 172 -2.87 12.11 8.40
CA MET A 172 -1.96 12.81 9.31
C MET A 172 -1.67 12.00 10.57
N LEU A 173 -2.63 11.24 11.09
CA LEU A 173 -2.39 10.34 12.22
C LEU A 173 -1.37 9.24 11.90
N HIS A 174 -1.25 8.80 10.64
CA HIS A 174 -0.22 7.85 10.24
C HIS A 174 1.21 8.40 10.31
N LEU A 175 1.41 9.72 10.22
CA LEU A 175 2.72 10.34 10.48
C LEU A 175 3.09 10.25 11.96
N ARG A 176 2.10 10.39 12.84
CA ARG A 176 2.30 10.39 14.30
C ARG A 176 2.33 8.98 14.89
N HIS A 177 1.55 8.05 14.32
CA HIS A 177 1.39 6.68 14.80
C HIS A 177 1.92 5.70 13.74
N PRO A 178 3.22 5.39 13.74
CA PRO A 178 3.81 4.48 12.77
C PRO A 178 3.22 3.08 12.92
N VAL A 179 3.30 2.32 11.83
CA VAL A 179 2.84 0.93 11.79
C VAL A 179 3.65 0.09 12.77
N GLU A 180 2.96 -0.60 13.67
CA GLU A 180 3.56 -1.57 14.58
C GLU A 180 3.54 -2.98 14.00
N HIS A 181 4.56 -3.76 14.34
CA HIS A 181 4.65 -5.16 13.94
C HIS A 181 4.74 -6.03 15.20
N GLN A 182 3.73 -6.84 15.40
CA GLN A 182 3.69 -7.86 16.45
C GLN A 182 3.94 -9.22 15.81
N GLY A 183 5.20 -9.65 15.76
CA GLY A 183 5.60 -10.83 15.00
C GLY A 183 5.28 -10.69 13.51
N ALA A 184 4.51 -11.63 12.96
CA ALA A 184 4.05 -11.60 11.56
C ALA A 184 2.83 -10.68 11.30
N ARG A 185 2.20 -10.16 12.36
CA ARG A 185 1.01 -9.32 12.25
C ARG A 185 1.39 -7.85 12.14
N ARG A 186 0.92 -7.21 11.07
CA ARG A 186 1.03 -5.76 10.88
C ARG A 186 -0.18 -5.07 11.47
N CYS A 187 0.03 -4.15 12.43
CA CYS A 187 -1.01 -3.31 13.02
C CYS A 187 -0.84 -1.88 12.50
N VAL A 188 -1.72 -1.47 11.61
CA VAL A 188 -1.69 -0.12 11.01
C VAL A 188 -2.42 0.89 11.89
N HIS A 189 -3.57 0.49 12.45
CA HIS A 189 -4.37 1.31 13.34
C HIS A 189 -4.27 0.76 14.77
N THR A 190 -3.25 1.20 15.47
CA THR A 190 -2.97 0.84 16.88
C THR A 190 -4.07 1.37 17.81
N PRO A 191 -4.18 0.91 19.07
CA PRO A 191 -5.07 1.51 20.06
C PRO A 191 -4.87 3.02 20.18
N ALA A 192 -3.61 3.47 20.26
CA ALA A 192 -3.26 4.89 20.32
C ALA A 192 -3.74 5.68 19.09
N PHE A 193 -3.61 5.11 17.89
CA PHE A 193 -4.17 5.68 16.66
C PHE A 193 -5.69 5.86 16.77
N LYS A 194 -6.40 4.81 17.19
CA LYS A 194 -7.86 4.83 17.30
C LYS A 194 -8.35 5.84 18.35
N ASP A 195 -7.60 6.01 19.43
CA ASP A 195 -7.96 6.98 20.47
C ASP A 195 -7.69 8.42 19.98
N ALA A 196 -6.60 8.65 19.24
CA ALA A 196 -6.37 9.93 18.57
C ALA A 196 -7.44 10.21 17.50
N GLU A 197 -7.86 9.21 16.71
CA GLU A 197 -8.93 9.39 15.72
C GLU A 197 -10.27 9.85 16.35
N LYS A 198 -10.58 9.40 17.56
CA LYS A 198 -11.78 9.83 18.29
C LYS A 198 -11.79 11.31 18.65
N GLN A 199 -10.62 11.97 18.66
CA GLN A 199 -10.50 13.40 18.95
C GLN A 199 -10.98 14.29 17.79
N PHE A 200 -11.20 13.70 16.61
CA PHE A 200 -11.70 14.47 15.47
C PHE A 200 -13.12 14.98 15.75
N GLU A 201 -13.30 16.30 15.68
CA GLU A 201 -14.60 16.93 15.84
C GLU A 201 -15.58 16.42 14.80
N ARG A 202 -16.83 16.13 15.23
CA ARG A 202 -17.89 15.62 14.33
C ARG A 202 -17.53 14.32 13.61
N LEU A 203 -16.70 13.44 14.23
CA LEU A 203 -16.25 12.17 13.65
C LEU A 203 -17.38 11.32 13.06
N LYS A 204 -18.51 11.19 13.83
CA LYS A 204 -19.65 10.37 13.39
C LYS A 204 -20.29 10.93 12.13
N GLU A 205 -20.40 12.25 12.06
CA GLU A 205 -20.95 12.94 10.90
C GLU A 205 -20.02 12.80 9.67
N ALA A 206 -18.73 13.05 9.83
CA ALA A 206 -17.73 12.88 8.77
C ALA A 206 -17.78 11.45 8.19
N LYS A 207 -17.82 10.42 9.04
CA LYS A 207 -17.95 9.03 8.61
C LYS A 207 -19.28 8.75 7.88
N THR A 208 -20.35 9.42 8.28
CA THR A 208 -21.65 9.30 7.60
C THR A 208 -21.62 9.95 6.21
N LEU A 209 -21.00 11.12 6.10
CA LEU A 209 -20.82 11.81 4.82
C LEU A 209 -19.99 10.98 3.84
N LEU A 210 -18.89 10.36 4.30
CA LEU A 210 -18.08 9.49 3.46
C LEU A 210 -18.82 8.27 2.90
N ARG A 211 -19.75 7.70 3.67
CA ARG A 211 -20.59 6.58 3.20
C ARG A 211 -21.62 7.00 2.13
N LYS A 212 -21.97 8.27 2.09
CA LYS A 212 -22.94 8.84 1.14
C LYS A 212 -22.29 9.43 -0.11
N LEU A 213 -20.96 9.35 -0.23
CA LEU A 213 -20.27 9.81 -1.44
C LEU A 213 -20.77 9.01 -2.65
N PRO A 214 -21.06 9.68 -3.77
CA PRO A 214 -21.59 9.05 -4.99
C PRO A 214 -20.60 8.12 -5.69
#